data_62404f2f85e91c030cacf585a43a4a90
#
_entry.id   62404f2f85e91c030cacf585a43a4a90
#
_cell.length_a   1.000
_cell.length_b   1.000
_cell.length_c   1.000
_cell.angle_alpha   90.00
_cell.angle_beta   90.00
_cell.angle_gamma   90.00
#
_symmetry.space_group_name_H-M   'P 1'
#
loop_
_entity.id
_entity.type
_entity.pdbx_description
1 polymer ?
#
loop_
_entity_poly.entity_id
_entity_poly.type
_entity_poly.pdbx_seq_one_letter_code
_entity_poly.pdbx_strand_id
1 'polypeptide(L)'
;MALQSVREMLEDSETTWPGGYGLAKRGSHAESFVAGVQLANARIFTKGFREPALRGMGTTFAGILFSESQAVIAHVGDSRVYRFRGQRLELLTEDHSFLNDQIRAGHVAPEDAHDFPFKNIISRCVGPHATVEVDTCIAQAQPGDVYLLCSDGLCGVMDHHELTSILVKQPELCLAAGTMIDRTNDLGGPDNITVVLVRVGDAAPLSVGSRTLRGAAPGPSL
;
A
#
# COMPACT_ATOMS: atom_id res chain seq x y z
N MET A 1 13.14 4.74 5.65
CA MET A 1 13.27 5.99 4.84
C MET A 1 11.92 6.44 4.29
N ALA A 2 11.20 5.66 3.45
CA ALA A 2 9.93 6.10 2.86
C ALA A 2 8.90 6.53 3.91
N LEU A 3 8.50 5.64 4.82
CA LEU A 3 7.52 5.95 5.88
C LEU A 3 7.93 7.13 6.76
N GLN A 4 9.22 7.23 7.10
CA GLN A 4 9.72 8.36 7.88
C GLN A 4 9.57 9.69 7.13
N SER A 5 9.86 9.72 5.83
CA SER A 5 9.71 10.94 5.02
C SER A 5 8.27 11.40 4.91
N VAL A 6 7.34 10.46 4.73
CA VAL A 6 5.90 10.76 4.70
C VAL A 6 5.43 11.28 6.05
N ARG A 7 5.85 10.63 7.15
CA ARG A 7 5.52 11.04 8.51
C ARG A 7 6.04 12.46 8.82
N GLU A 8 7.30 12.74 8.51
CA GLU A 8 7.89 14.06 8.69
C GLU A 8 7.09 15.14 7.95
N MET A 9 6.64 14.86 6.70
CA MET A 9 5.86 15.81 5.93
C MET A 9 4.45 16.03 6.48
N LEU A 10 3.84 15.01 7.10
CA LEU A 10 2.51 15.12 7.70
C LEU A 10 2.54 15.80 9.08
N GLU A 11 3.63 15.59 9.87
CA GLU A 11 3.79 16.14 11.22
C GLU A 11 4.39 17.56 11.22
N ASP A 12 5.21 17.88 10.22
CA ASP A 12 5.95 19.15 10.17
C ASP A 12 5.32 20.11 9.15
N SER A 13 4.55 21.07 9.67
CA SER A 13 3.93 22.12 8.85
C SER A 13 4.94 23.15 8.30
N GLU A 14 6.24 23.06 8.68
CA GLU A 14 7.30 24.00 8.31
C GLU A 14 8.39 23.37 7.40
N THR A 15 8.28 22.09 7.03
CA THR A 15 9.31 21.44 6.21
C THR A 15 9.42 22.09 4.83
N THR A 16 10.56 22.71 4.57
CA THR A 16 10.91 23.30 3.28
C THR A 16 11.37 22.20 2.30
N TRP A 17 10.75 22.15 1.14
CA TRP A 17 11.10 21.24 0.06
C TRP A 17 12.51 21.53 -0.49
N PRO A 18 13.39 20.52 -0.67
CA PRO A 18 14.74 20.69 -1.21
C PRO A 18 14.82 21.12 -2.68
N GLY A 19 13.73 21.39 -3.34
CA GLY A 19 13.62 21.78 -4.75
C GLY A 19 13.01 23.15 -5.00
N GLY A 20 12.82 23.99 -3.97
CA GLY A 20 12.35 25.36 -4.15
C GLY A 20 10.88 25.50 -4.58
N TYR A 21 10.08 24.46 -4.50
CA TYR A 21 8.63 24.56 -4.63
C TYR A 21 8.10 25.18 -3.33
N GLY A 22 7.64 26.41 -3.44
CA GLY A 22 7.27 27.26 -2.32
C GLY A 22 6.26 26.57 -1.40
N LEU A 23 6.29 26.97 -0.14
CA LEU A 23 5.34 26.65 0.92
C LEU A 23 3.93 26.53 0.34
N ALA A 24 3.44 25.30 0.17
CA ALA A 24 2.03 25.10 -0.02
C ALA A 24 1.36 25.59 1.27
N LYS A 25 0.74 26.76 1.24
CA LYS A 25 -0.28 27.13 2.21
C LYS A 25 -1.15 25.91 2.38
N ARG A 26 -1.22 25.36 3.62
CA ARG A 26 -2.07 24.24 4.01
C ARG A 26 -2.88 23.66 2.83
N GLY A 27 -2.23 22.83 2.00
CA GLY A 27 -2.88 22.09 0.94
C GLY A 27 -3.88 21.11 1.57
N SER A 28 -4.75 20.54 0.79
CA SER A 28 -5.61 19.45 1.25
C SER A 28 -4.75 18.33 1.85
N HIS A 29 -5.32 17.51 2.73
CA HIS A 29 -4.63 16.35 3.29
C HIS A 29 -4.06 15.43 2.19
N ALA A 30 -4.73 15.36 1.03
CA ALA A 30 -4.26 14.62 -0.13
C ALA A 30 -2.97 15.22 -0.71
N GLU A 31 -2.88 16.56 -0.85
CA GLU A 31 -1.66 17.23 -1.35
C GLU A 31 -0.47 17.03 -0.41
N SER A 32 -0.70 17.14 0.89
CA SER A 32 0.34 16.88 1.90
C SER A 32 0.82 15.42 1.87
N PHE A 33 -0.10 14.49 1.64
CA PHE A 33 0.23 13.07 1.54
C PHE A 33 1.04 12.78 0.28
N VAL A 34 0.63 13.31 -0.87
CA VAL A 34 1.37 13.21 -2.13
C VAL A 34 2.78 13.80 -1.99
N ALA A 35 2.89 15.00 -1.41
CA ALA A 35 4.18 15.65 -1.17
C ALA A 35 5.10 14.80 -0.29
N GLY A 36 4.56 14.14 0.73
CA GLY A 36 5.31 13.20 1.58
C GLY A 36 5.88 12.01 0.82
N VAL A 37 5.10 11.42 -0.09
CA VAL A 37 5.55 10.30 -0.94
C VAL A 37 6.59 10.77 -1.96
N GLN A 38 6.41 11.96 -2.56
CA GLN A 38 7.39 12.56 -3.48
C GLN A 38 8.70 12.90 -2.77
N LEU A 39 8.65 13.38 -1.53
CA LEU A 39 9.85 13.58 -0.69
C LEU A 39 10.56 12.25 -0.42
N ALA A 40 9.81 11.20 -0.11
CA ALA A 40 10.36 9.86 0.05
C ALA A 40 11.07 9.39 -1.23
N ASN A 41 10.44 9.60 -2.39
CA ASN A 41 11.02 9.30 -3.69
C ASN A 41 12.35 10.01 -3.91
N ALA A 42 12.39 11.33 -3.71
CA ALA A 42 13.60 12.13 -3.89
C ALA A 42 14.76 11.66 -2.98
N ARG A 43 14.45 11.29 -1.72
CA ARG A 43 15.45 10.78 -0.77
C ARG A 43 15.99 9.40 -1.18
N ILE A 44 15.11 8.49 -1.62
CA ILE A 44 15.49 7.14 -2.07
C ILE A 44 16.32 7.24 -3.35
N PHE A 45 15.85 8.01 -4.33
CA PHE A 45 16.57 8.26 -5.59
C PHE A 45 17.97 8.82 -5.34
N THR A 46 18.06 9.88 -4.50
CA THR A 46 19.35 10.51 -4.17
C THR A 46 20.30 9.53 -3.50
N LYS A 47 19.79 8.69 -2.59
CA LYS A 47 20.61 7.68 -1.92
C LYS A 47 21.09 6.62 -2.90
N GLY A 48 20.22 6.08 -3.76
CA GLY A 48 20.60 5.11 -4.80
C GLY A 48 21.58 5.67 -5.83
N PHE A 49 21.52 7.01 -6.09
CA PHE A 49 22.48 7.68 -6.94
C PHE A 49 23.87 7.82 -6.29
N ARG A 50 23.93 8.10 -4.98
CA ARG A 50 25.18 8.31 -4.24
C ARG A 50 25.88 7.01 -3.85
N GLU A 51 25.15 5.93 -3.64
CA GLU A 51 25.67 4.64 -3.18
C GLU A 51 25.50 3.59 -4.28
N PRO A 52 26.58 3.23 -5.03
CA PRO A 52 26.49 2.30 -6.18
C PRO A 52 25.84 0.95 -5.84
N ALA A 53 26.03 0.45 -4.62
CA ALA A 53 25.41 -0.80 -4.15
C ALA A 53 23.88 -0.73 -4.02
N LEU A 54 23.30 0.49 -3.98
CA LEU A 54 21.88 0.73 -3.85
C LEU A 54 21.26 1.28 -5.13
N ARG A 55 21.99 1.22 -6.24
CA ARG A 55 21.54 1.75 -7.51
C ARG A 55 20.26 1.05 -7.98
N GLY A 56 19.24 1.86 -8.32
CA GLY A 56 17.95 1.35 -8.76
C GLY A 56 17.05 0.82 -7.64
N MET A 57 17.43 1.01 -6.37
CA MET A 57 16.56 0.61 -5.28
C MET A 57 15.22 1.33 -5.34
N GLY A 58 14.17 0.62 -5.02
CA GLY A 58 12.82 1.15 -4.98
C GLY A 58 11.94 0.40 -3.98
N THR A 59 10.74 0.92 -3.81
CA THR A 59 9.71 0.29 -2.98
C THR A 59 8.33 0.67 -3.49
N THR A 60 7.34 -0.16 -3.24
CA THR A 60 5.93 0.24 -3.33
C THR A 60 5.57 1.11 -2.12
N PHE A 61 4.48 1.83 -2.23
CA PHE A 61 3.88 2.58 -1.14
C PHE A 61 2.35 2.46 -1.20
N ALA A 62 1.73 2.12 -0.09
CA ALA A 62 0.29 2.20 0.10
C ALA A 62 0.02 2.76 1.50
N GLY A 63 -0.81 3.79 1.58
CA GLY A 63 -1.09 4.45 2.85
C GLY A 63 -2.48 5.07 2.90
N ILE A 64 -2.99 5.23 4.12
CA ILE A 64 -4.26 5.91 4.41
C ILE A 64 -4.02 6.98 5.47
N LEU A 65 -4.54 8.17 5.20
CA LEU A 65 -4.67 9.25 6.16
C LEU A 65 -6.15 9.47 6.47
N PHE A 66 -6.54 9.26 7.72
CA PHE A 66 -7.89 9.57 8.16
C PHE A 66 -8.00 11.01 8.62
N SER A 67 -9.00 11.72 8.10
CA SER A 67 -9.30 13.10 8.49
C SER A 67 -10.81 13.26 8.56
N GLU A 68 -11.33 13.59 9.74
CA GLU A 68 -12.77 13.70 10.00
C GLU A 68 -13.51 12.43 9.56
N SER A 69 -14.35 12.54 8.52
CA SER A 69 -15.11 11.44 7.94
C SER A 69 -14.53 10.92 6.62
N GLN A 70 -13.28 11.30 6.31
CA GLN A 70 -12.62 10.92 5.06
C GLN A 70 -11.42 9.99 5.31
N ALA A 71 -11.25 9.05 4.41
CA ALA A 71 -10.02 8.27 4.24
C ALA A 71 -9.36 8.74 2.94
N VAL A 72 -8.20 9.38 3.07
CA VAL A 72 -7.36 9.78 1.93
C VAL A 72 -6.34 8.67 1.72
N ILE A 73 -6.44 8.00 0.60
CA ILE A 73 -5.53 6.92 0.19
C ILE A 73 -4.51 7.50 -0.79
N ALA A 74 -3.23 7.16 -0.60
CA ALA A 74 -2.18 7.42 -1.58
C ALA A 74 -1.41 6.13 -1.83
N HIS A 75 -1.10 5.82 -3.10
CA HIS A 75 -0.33 4.63 -3.42
C HIS A 75 0.58 4.82 -4.64
N VAL A 76 1.63 3.99 -4.68
CA VAL A 76 2.55 3.80 -5.80
C VAL A 76 2.98 2.33 -5.78
N GLY A 77 2.73 1.61 -6.85
CA GLY A 77 3.05 0.19 -6.98
C GLY A 77 1.80 -0.69 -6.99
N ASP A 78 1.96 -1.94 -6.59
CA ASP A 78 0.96 -3.01 -6.60
C ASP A 78 0.55 -3.47 -5.19
N SER A 79 1.01 -2.79 -4.16
CA SER A 79 0.45 -2.93 -2.81
C SER A 79 -0.93 -2.31 -2.77
N ARG A 80 -1.90 -3.02 -2.21
CA ARG A 80 -3.32 -2.70 -2.33
C ARG A 80 -3.92 -2.17 -1.05
N VAL A 81 -4.95 -1.35 -1.22
CA VAL A 81 -5.84 -0.88 -0.14
C VAL A 81 -7.26 -1.29 -0.46
N TYR A 82 -7.89 -1.97 0.48
CA TYR A 82 -9.30 -2.35 0.40
C TYR A 82 -10.10 -1.70 1.52
N ARG A 83 -11.40 -1.53 1.29
CA ARG A 83 -12.40 -1.20 2.30
C ARG A 83 -13.39 -2.34 2.46
N PHE A 84 -13.57 -2.81 3.67
CA PHE A 84 -14.63 -3.77 4.02
C PHE A 84 -15.76 -3.05 4.75
N ARG A 85 -16.94 -3.05 4.14
CA ARG A 85 -18.17 -2.43 4.64
C ARG A 85 -19.37 -3.28 4.26
N GLY A 86 -20.30 -3.53 5.19
CA GLY A 86 -21.52 -4.28 4.93
C GLY A 86 -21.26 -5.65 4.32
N GLN A 87 -20.23 -6.37 4.80
CA GLN A 87 -19.79 -7.68 4.32
C GLN A 87 -19.26 -7.69 2.86
N ARG A 88 -18.94 -6.52 2.32
CA ARG A 88 -18.32 -6.37 1.00
C ARG A 88 -16.91 -5.82 1.14
N LEU A 89 -15.98 -6.43 0.45
CA LEU A 89 -14.62 -5.93 0.29
C LEU A 89 -14.58 -5.14 -1.03
N GLU A 90 -13.99 -3.97 -1.03
CA GLU A 90 -13.87 -3.10 -2.21
C GLU A 90 -12.40 -2.71 -2.35
N LEU A 91 -11.83 -2.91 -3.53
CA LEU A 91 -10.47 -2.45 -3.84
C LEU A 91 -10.51 -0.94 -4.12
N LEU A 92 -9.68 -0.17 -3.43
CA LEU A 92 -9.60 1.29 -3.55
C LEU A 92 -8.36 1.78 -4.31
N THR A 93 -7.44 0.88 -4.64
CA THR A 93 -6.21 1.17 -5.41
C THR A 93 -6.25 0.45 -6.74
N GLU A 94 -5.51 0.97 -7.69
CA GLU A 94 -5.29 0.34 -8.99
C GLU A 94 -3.81 -0.02 -9.12
N ASP A 95 -3.50 -1.30 -9.37
CA ASP A 95 -2.11 -1.76 -9.42
C ASP A 95 -1.31 -1.06 -10.52
N HIS A 96 -0.14 -0.53 -10.17
CA HIS A 96 0.84 -0.08 -11.14
C HIS A 96 1.69 -1.27 -11.59
N SER A 97 1.10 -2.12 -12.42
CA SER A 97 1.71 -3.32 -12.97
C SER A 97 1.60 -3.36 -14.49
N PHE A 98 2.56 -4.03 -15.13
CA PHE A 98 2.53 -4.18 -16.58
C PHE A 98 1.25 -4.88 -17.06
N LEU A 99 0.76 -5.87 -16.33
CA LEU A 99 -0.52 -6.52 -16.61
C LEU A 99 -1.67 -5.51 -16.62
N ASN A 100 -1.78 -4.68 -15.59
CA ASN A 100 -2.87 -3.71 -15.50
C ASN A 100 -2.78 -2.66 -16.61
N ASP A 101 -1.57 -2.22 -16.97
CA ASP A 101 -1.35 -1.32 -18.12
C ASP A 101 -1.81 -1.97 -19.44
N GLN A 102 -1.60 -3.28 -19.64
CA GLN A 102 -2.08 -4.01 -20.82
C GLN A 102 -3.61 -4.17 -20.82
N ILE A 103 -4.23 -4.40 -19.66
CA ILE A 103 -5.69 -4.47 -19.53
C ILE A 103 -6.31 -3.10 -19.88
N ARG A 104 -5.78 -2.01 -19.34
CA ARG A 104 -6.26 -0.65 -19.63
C ARG A 104 -6.10 -0.27 -21.10
N ALA A 105 -5.04 -0.72 -21.73
CA ALA A 105 -4.82 -0.53 -23.17
C ALA A 105 -5.70 -1.43 -24.05
N GLY A 106 -6.48 -2.35 -23.46
CA GLY A 106 -7.31 -3.31 -24.18
C GLY A 106 -6.54 -4.42 -24.88
N HIS A 107 -5.27 -4.63 -24.54
CA HIS A 107 -4.42 -5.67 -25.12
C HIS A 107 -4.62 -7.02 -24.44
N VAL A 108 -5.06 -7.04 -23.20
CA VAL A 108 -5.37 -8.23 -22.40
C VAL A 108 -6.77 -8.09 -21.83
N ALA A 109 -7.59 -9.11 -21.99
CA ALA A 109 -8.91 -9.13 -21.37
C ALA A 109 -8.78 -9.44 -19.87
N PRO A 110 -9.61 -8.85 -18.99
CA PRO A 110 -9.53 -9.09 -17.55
C PRO A 110 -9.63 -10.59 -17.16
N GLU A 111 -10.38 -11.37 -17.91
CA GLU A 111 -10.51 -12.82 -17.74
C GLU A 111 -9.22 -13.60 -18.05
N ASP A 112 -8.35 -13.07 -18.90
CA ASP A 112 -7.07 -13.68 -19.28
C ASP A 112 -5.90 -13.25 -18.36
N ALA A 113 -6.17 -12.36 -17.41
CA ALA A 113 -5.16 -11.80 -16.49
C ALA A 113 -4.41 -12.88 -15.70
N HIS A 114 -5.10 -13.98 -15.35
CA HIS A 114 -4.53 -15.08 -14.57
C HIS A 114 -3.34 -15.75 -15.27
N ASP A 115 -3.43 -15.93 -16.59
CA ASP A 115 -2.44 -16.64 -17.39
C ASP A 115 -1.37 -15.72 -18.00
N PHE A 116 -1.44 -14.40 -17.71
CA PHE A 116 -0.49 -13.46 -18.26
C PHE A 116 0.93 -13.64 -17.66
N PRO A 117 1.95 -13.87 -18.52
CA PRO A 117 3.27 -14.30 -18.05
C PRO A 117 4.05 -13.22 -17.27
N PHE A 118 3.71 -11.95 -17.43
CA PHE A 118 4.41 -10.81 -16.82
C PHE A 118 3.57 -10.06 -15.79
N LYS A 119 2.64 -10.75 -15.13
CA LYS A 119 1.70 -10.17 -14.19
C LYS A 119 2.35 -9.53 -12.94
N ASN A 120 3.55 -9.98 -12.55
CA ASN A 120 4.28 -9.49 -11.37
C ASN A 120 5.27 -8.36 -11.71
N ILE A 121 5.28 -7.83 -12.94
CA ILE A 121 6.17 -6.72 -13.29
C ILE A 121 5.50 -5.41 -12.86
N ILE A 122 6.14 -4.72 -11.89
CA ILE A 122 5.73 -3.40 -11.42
C ILE A 122 6.13 -2.35 -12.48
N SER A 123 5.16 -1.54 -12.91
CA SER A 123 5.39 -0.46 -13.89
C SER A 123 5.73 0.88 -13.24
N ARG A 124 5.39 1.07 -11.93
CA ARG A 124 5.68 2.29 -11.19
C ARG A 124 6.02 1.96 -9.73
N CYS A 125 7.15 2.49 -9.23
CA CYS A 125 7.55 2.38 -7.83
C CYS A 125 8.30 3.63 -7.36
N VAL A 126 8.40 3.80 -6.04
CA VAL A 126 9.09 4.92 -5.39
C VAL A 126 10.59 4.65 -5.39
N GLY A 127 11.40 5.58 -5.92
CA GLY A 127 12.86 5.58 -5.76
C GLY A 127 13.70 5.42 -7.01
N PRO A 128 13.38 4.59 -8.03
CA PRO A 128 14.26 4.38 -9.19
C PRO A 128 14.42 5.61 -10.09
N HIS A 129 13.42 6.49 -10.10
CA HIS A 129 13.40 7.69 -10.94
C HIS A 129 13.41 8.97 -10.12
N ALA A 130 13.86 10.08 -10.71
CA ALA A 130 13.92 11.38 -10.03
C ALA A 130 12.55 11.88 -9.55
N THR A 131 11.49 11.53 -10.28
CA THR A 131 10.10 11.88 -9.97
C THR A 131 9.23 10.63 -9.98
N VAL A 132 8.13 10.67 -9.23
CA VAL A 132 7.10 9.63 -9.22
C VAL A 132 5.72 10.26 -9.22
N GLU A 133 4.82 9.71 -10.00
CA GLU A 133 3.39 10.02 -9.95
C GLU A 133 2.76 9.19 -8.83
N VAL A 134 1.99 9.85 -7.97
CA VAL A 134 1.32 9.25 -6.81
C VAL A 134 -0.17 9.27 -7.07
N ASP A 135 -0.80 8.12 -7.11
CA ASP A 135 -2.25 8.03 -7.27
C ASP A 135 -2.92 8.23 -5.91
N THR A 136 -4.05 8.95 -5.92
CA THR A 136 -4.83 9.22 -4.72
C THR A 136 -6.30 8.91 -4.93
N CYS A 137 -6.94 8.42 -3.85
CA CYS A 137 -8.38 8.22 -3.78
C CYS A 137 -8.89 8.78 -2.46
N ILE A 138 -10.03 9.47 -2.49
CA ILE A 138 -10.70 9.97 -1.28
C ILE A 138 -12.02 9.21 -1.14
N ALA A 139 -12.15 8.48 -0.04
CA ALA A 139 -13.35 7.73 0.29
C ALA A 139 -13.98 8.25 1.58
N GLN A 140 -15.31 8.20 1.66
CA GLN A 140 -16.01 8.47 2.92
C GLN A 140 -15.76 7.31 3.89
N ALA A 141 -15.20 7.62 5.06
CA ALA A 141 -15.03 6.67 6.15
C ALA A 141 -16.26 6.69 7.07
N GLN A 142 -16.72 5.52 7.47
CA GLN A 142 -17.88 5.37 8.36
C GLN A 142 -17.50 4.48 9.54
N PRO A 143 -18.07 4.70 10.73
CA PRO A 143 -17.93 3.78 11.86
C PRO A 143 -18.23 2.34 11.45
N GLY A 144 -17.36 1.41 11.85
CA GLY A 144 -17.46 0.00 11.50
C GLY A 144 -16.75 -0.42 10.23
N ASP A 145 -16.31 0.51 9.37
CA ASP A 145 -15.45 0.19 8.24
C ASP A 145 -14.16 -0.47 8.69
N VAL A 146 -13.71 -1.46 7.95
CA VAL A 146 -12.37 -2.01 8.10
C VAL A 146 -11.59 -1.78 6.81
N TYR A 147 -10.42 -1.16 6.94
CA TYR A 147 -9.47 -1.00 5.84
C TYR A 147 -8.38 -2.06 5.95
N LEU A 148 -8.11 -2.74 4.84
CA LEU A 148 -7.01 -3.68 4.69
C LEU A 148 -5.98 -3.08 3.75
N LEU A 149 -4.74 -2.93 4.22
CA LEU A 149 -3.58 -2.63 3.39
C LEU A 149 -2.71 -3.90 3.34
N CYS A 150 -2.26 -4.27 2.16
CA CYS A 150 -1.44 -5.47 2.01
C CYS A 150 -0.43 -5.34 0.87
N SER A 151 0.66 -6.13 0.98
CA SER A 151 1.58 -6.38 -0.12
C SER A 151 1.01 -7.42 -1.10
N ASP A 152 1.61 -7.51 -2.26
CA ASP A 152 1.35 -8.51 -3.29
C ASP A 152 1.53 -9.96 -2.78
N GLY A 153 2.43 -10.18 -1.82
CA GLY A 153 2.57 -11.47 -1.14
C GLY A 153 1.28 -11.99 -0.51
N LEU A 154 0.33 -11.11 -0.13
CA LEU A 154 -1.01 -11.52 0.28
C LEU A 154 -1.96 -11.61 -0.92
N CYS A 155 -2.19 -10.48 -1.62
CA CYS A 155 -3.24 -10.38 -2.64
C CYS A 155 -2.88 -11.05 -3.98
N GLY A 156 -1.63 -11.47 -4.17
CA GLY A 156 -1.22 -12.33 -5.28
C GLY A 156 -1.51 -13.81 -5.06
N VAL A 157 -1.79 -14.22 -3.81
CA VAL A 157 -2.08 -15.60 -3.40
C VAL A 157 -3.53 -15.78 -3.00
N MET A 158 -4.06 -14.87 -2.18
CA MET A 158 -5.44 -14.91 -1.71
C MET A 158 -6.35 -14.09 -2.61
N ASP A 159 -7.42 -14.71 -3.07
CA ASP A 159 -8.40 -14.01 -3.87
C ASP A 159 -9.34 -13.11 -3.03
N HIS A 160 -10.11 -12.29 -3.72
CA HIS A 160 -11.06 -11.35 -3.12
C HIS A 160 -12.12 -12.05 -2.24
N HIS A 161 -12.56 -13.24 -2.63
CA HIS A 161 -13.58 -14.01 -1.91
C HIS A 161 -13.01 -14.58 -0.60
N GLU A 162 -11.78 -15.11 -0.61
CA GLU A 162 -11.12 -15.63 0.58
C GLU A 162 -10.87 -14.51 1.61
N LEU A 163 -10.34 -13.34 1.18
CA LEU A 163 -10.15 -12.18 2.04
C LEU A 163 -11.47 -11.71 2.66
N THR A 164 -12.53 -11.63 1.85
CA THR A 164 -13.87 -11.27 2.33
C THR A 164 -14.39 -12.28 3.35
N SER A 165 -14.26 -13.59 3.08
CA SER A 165 -14.70 -14.65 3.97
C SER A 165 -14.04 -14.60 5.35
N ILE A 166 -12.72 -14.28 5.39
CA ILE A 166 -12.00 -14.14 6.66
C ILE A 166 -12.53 -12.94 7.45
N LEU A 167 -12.70 -11.77 6.81
CA LEU A 167 -13.20 -10.57 7.48
C LEU A 167 -14.64 -10.73 8.00
N VAL A 168 -15.47 -11.48 7.29
CA VAL A 168 -16.84 -11.79 7.74
C VAL A 168 -16.83 -12.73 8.96
N LYS A 169 -15.98 -13.77 8.94
CA LYS A 169 -15.95 -14.81 9.97
C LYS A 169 -15.19 -14.38 11.24
N GLN A 170 -14.25 -13.46 11.08
CA GLN A 170 -13.36 -13.04 12.16
C GLN A 170 -13.42 -11.51 12.37
N PRO A 171 -14.33 -11.04 13.22
CA PRO A 171 -14.46 -9.62 13.54
C PRO A 171 -13.28 -9.06 14.33
N GLU A 172 -12.49 -9.91 14.99
CA GLU A 172 -11.26 -9.52 15.70
C GLU A 172 -10.12 -9.33 14.69
N LEU A 173 -9.66 -8.08 14.52
CA LEU A 173 -8.70 -7.74 13.46
C LEU A 173 -7.35 -8.46 13.59
N CYS A 174 -6.89 -8.67 14.83
CA CYS A 174 -5.63 -9.36 15.05
C CYS A 174 -5.70 -10.83 14.61
N LEU A 175 -6.82 -11.49 14.90
CA LEU A 175 -7.07 -12.87 14.47
C LEU A 175 -7.27 -12.95 12.95
N ALA A 176 -8.01 -12.01 12.37
CA ALA A 176 -8.20 -11.95 10.92
C ALA A 176 -6.86 -11.79 10.18
N ALA A 177 -6.01 -10.86 10.63
CA ALA A 177 -4.68 -10.66 10.05
C ALA A 177 -3.79 -11.91 10.20
N GLY A 178 -3.80 -12.55 11.38
CA GLY A 178 -3.09 -13.81 11.60
C GLY A 178 -3.55 -14.91 10.65
N THR A 179 -4.87 -15.09 10.51
CA THR A 179 -5.44 -16.10 9.60
C THR A 179 -5.08 -15.84 8.14
N MET A 180 -5.07 -14.57 7.69
CA MET A 180 -4.63 -14.21 6.34
C MET A 180 -3.19 -14.63 6.09
N ILE A 181 -2.29 -14.34 7.04
CA ILE A 181 -0.86 -14.68 6.95
C ILE A 181 -0.68 -16.20 6.96
N ASP A 182 -1.29 -16.90 7.91
CA ASP A 182 -1.16 -18.37 8.05
C ASP A 182 -1.68 -19.06 6.78
N ARG A 183 -2.86 -18.66 6.30
CA ARG A 183 -3.45 -19.22 5.09
C ARG A 183 -2.60 -18.98 3.85
N THR A 184 -1.99 -17.81 3.72
CA THR A 184 -1.09 -17.51 2.60
C THR A 184 0.17 -18.36 2.67
N ASN A 185 0.73 -18.56 3.87
CA ASN A 185 1.88 -19.45 4.07
C ASN A 185 1.53 -20.91 3.74
N ASP A 186 0.35 -21.40 4.13
CA ASP A 186 -0.14 -22.74 3.79
C ASP A 186 -0.30 -22.94 2.28
N LEU A 187 -0.58 -21.86 1.53
CA LEU A 187 -0.66 -21.86 0.05
C LEU A 187 0.72 -21.72 -0.61
N GLY A 188 1.80 -21.80 0.15
CA GLY A 188 3.17 -21.82 -0.33
C GLY A 188 4.00 -20.59 0.01
N GLY A 189 3.39 -19.47 0.44
CA GLY A 189 4.08 -18.26 0.90
C GLY A 189 5.20 -17.79 -0.04
N PRO A 190 4.93 -17.50 -1.31
CA PRO A 190 5.98 -17.27 -2.32
C PRO A 190 6.75 -15.97 -2.09
N ASP A 191 6.24 -15.07 -1.28
CA ASP A 191 6.84 -13.76 -1.00
C ASP A 191 6.59 -13.31 0.44
N ASN A 192 7.19 -12.17 0.82
CA ASN A 192 6.97 -11.52 2.11
C ASN A 192 5.52 -11.00 2.20
N ILE A 193 4.85 -11.33 3.29
CA ILE A 193 3.45 -10.98 3.51
C ILE A 193 3.38 -9.82 4.50
N THR A 194 2.73 -8.74 4.08
CA THR A 194 2.39 -7.62 4.97
C THR A 194 0.88 -7.43 5.00
N VAL A 195 0.31 -7.37 6.20
CA VAL A 195 -1.12 -7.12 6.43
C VAL A 195 -1.28 -6.04 7.49
N VAL A 196 -2.04 -5.00 7.18
CA VAL A 196 -2.47 -3.98 8.15
C VAL A 196 -3.98 -3.87 8.08
N LEU A 197 -4.65 -4.07 9.21
CA LEU A 197 -6.10 -3.90 9.34
C LEU A 197 -6.41 -2.74 10.29
N VAL A 198 -7.24 -1.81 9.84
CA VAL A 198 -7.66 -0.64 10.62
C VAL A 198 -9.18 -0.56 10.63
N ARG A 199 -9.79 -0.51 11.84
CA ARG A 199 -11.23 -0.30 11.98
C ARG A 199 -11.51 1.15 12.32
N VAL A 200 -12.46 1.75 11.61
CA VAL A 200 -13.01 3.06 11.96
C VAL A 200 -13.97 2.89 13.13
N GLY A 201 -13.61 3.48 14.28
CA GLY A 201 -14.43 3.49 15.49
C GLY A 201 -15.27 4.75 15.62
N ASP A 202 -16.24 4.72 16.54
CA ASP A 202 -16.87 5.94 17.05
C ASP A 202 -15.78 6.68 17.84
N ALA A 203 -15.54 7.92 17.56
CA ALA A 203 -14.64 8.93 18.15
C ALA A 203 -13.76 8.62 19.40
N ALA A 204 -13.43 7.36 19.68
CA ALA A 204 -12.51 6.94 20.73
C ALA A 204 -11.09 6.73 20.13
N PRO A 205 -10.00 6.97 20.88
CA PRO A 205 -8.64 6.85 20.35
C PRO A 205 -8.37 5.45 19.79
N LEU A 206 -7.95 5.39 18.54
CA LEU A 206 -7.62 4.16 17.84
C LEU A 206 -6.42 3.47 18.53
N SER A 207 -6.59 2.25 19.00
CA SER A 207 -5.46 1.41 19.35
C SER A 207 -4.88 0.80 18.06
N VAL A 208 -3.70 1.27 17.68
CA VAL A 208 -2.96 0.71 16.54
C VAL A 208 -2.20 -0.53 17.01
N GLY A 209 -2.73 -1.70 16.68
CA GLY A 209 -1.98 -2.95 16.83
C GLY A 209 -1.28 -3.26 15.50
N SER A 210 0.01 -2.98 15.39
CA SER A 210 0.82 -3.47 14.28
C SER A 210 1.61 -4.70 14.74
N ARG A 211 1.41 -5.83 14.09
CA ARG A 211 2.26 -7.01 14.25
C ARG A 211 2.90 -7.31 12.90
N THR A 212 4.18 -7.04 12.79
CA THR A 212 4.98 -7.48 11.65
C THR A 212 5.49 -8.88 11.97
N LEU A 213 4.95 -9.88 11.27
CA LEU A 213 5.52 -11.22 11.30
C LEU A 213 6.44 -11.33 10.08
N ARG A 214 7.72 -11.52 10.33
CA ARG A 214 8.69 -11.85 9.27
C ARG A 214 8.46 -13.29 8.86
N GLY A 215 8.22 -13.55 7.58
CA GLY A 215 8.25 -14.88 7.00
C GLY A 215 9.59 -15.57 7.32
N ALA A 216 9.58 -16.87 7.52
CA ALA A 216 10.80 -17.65 7.71
C ALA A 216 11.68 -17.51 6.47
N ALA A 217 12.95 -17.17 6.68
CA ALA A 217 13.94 -17.17 5.60
C ALA A 217 13.99 -18.55 4.94
N PRO A 218 14.13 -18.63 3.60
CA PRO A 218 14.33 -19.91 2.95
C PRO A 218 15.57 -20.60 3.54
N GLY A 219 15.41 -21.86 3.95
CA GLY A 219 16.50 -22.67 4.47
C GLY A 219 17.62 -22.79 3.43
N PRO A 220 18.88 -23.05 3.87
CA PRO A 220 20.00 -23.17 2.95
C PRO A 220 19.74 -24.32 1.99
N SER A 221 19.84 -24.06 0.70
CA SER A 221 19.85 -25.07 -0.35
C SER A 221 21.06 -25.98 -0.14
N LEU A 222 20.83 -27.30 -0.03
CA LEU A 222 21.84 -28.31 -0.11
C LEU A 222 22.37 -28.47 -1.54
#